data_8e0f85c9e03d08b9bf8fee9a1ee63f50
#
_entry.id   8e0f85c9e03d08b9bf8fee9a1ee63f50
#
_cell.length_a   1.000
_cell.length_b   1.000
_cell.length_c   1.000
_cell.angle_alpha   90.00
_cell.angle_beta   90.00
_cell.angle_gamma   90.00
#
_symmetry.space_group_name_H-M   'P 1'
#
loop_
_entity.id
_entity.type
_entity.pdbx_description
1 polymer ?
#
loop_
_entity_poly.entity_id
_entity_poly.type
_entity_poly.pdbx_seq_one_letter_code
_entity_poly.pdbx_strand_id
1 'polypeptide(L)'
;RGFAKLPNDMFAVSEIGRISIFDSNLKQVNTLKHDFFGFLHTIILSAGREKMLVVSGGYDSIFEVDIKTGAIKWSWFGWDHGYNPRQQDGAFLTYDRRQAETWQRQGKKAEFVAPQLYGKQGLVTAGRTTFPNSAYYNIYKDESTIVATLFHDGEIIEIDRETGDVCVRLSGMNIPHSILPLGDGWLVTSTREGCFFTLSPT
;
A
#
# COMPACT_ATOMS: atom_id res chain seq x y z
N ARG A 1 -10.88 -3.19 -4.00
CA ARG A 1 -10.69 -3.41 -2.55
C ARG A 1 -10.24 -4.83 -2.31
N GLY A 2 -9.48 -5.07 -1.22
CA GLY A 2 -8.88 -6.36 -0.94
C GLY A 2 -9.84 -7.33 -0.25
N PHE A 3 -9.64 -8.60 -0.56
CA PHE A 3 -10.29 -9.74 0.08
C PHE A 3 -9.25 -10.83 0.29
N ALA A 4 -9.26 -11.47 1.46
CA ALA A 4 -8.39 -12.62 1.73
C ALA A 4 -9.14 -13.68 2.55
N LYS A 5 -8.96 -14.96 2.17
CA LYS A 5 -9.42 -16.09 2.96
C LYS A 5 -8.39 -16.37 4.07
N LEU A 6 -8.78 -16.16 5.32
CA LEU A 6 -7.98 -16.41 6.51
C LEU A 6 -8.01 -17.89 6.92
N PRO A 7 -7.17 -18.33 7.88
CA PRO A 7 -7.32 -19.63 8.56
C PRO A 7 -8.71 -19.76 9.22
N ASN A 8 -9.11 -21.01 9.51
CA ASN A 8 -10.38 -21.35 10.17
C ASN A 8 -11.63 -20.84 9.44
N ASP A 9 -11.59 -20.86 8.09
CA ASP A 9 -12.68 -20.42 7.20
C ASP A 9 -13.21 -19.01 7.48
N MET A 10 -12.37 -18.15 8.00
CA MET A 10 -12.64 -16.72 8.12
C MET A 10 -12.27 -15.95 6.86
N PHE A 11 -12.76 -14.72 6.75
CA PHE A 11 -12.48 -13.81 5.63
C PHE A 11 -12.12 -12.42 6.14
N ALA A 12 -11.12 -11.81 5.52
CA ALA A 12 -10.81 -10.40 5.71
C ALA A 12 -11.26 -9.59 4.49
N VAL A 13 -11.91 -8.47 4.74
CA VAL A 13 -12.37 -7.54 3.69
C VAL A 13 -11.88 -6.14 4.02
N SER A 14 -11.16 -5.50 3.08
CA SER A 14 -10.75 -4.11 3.24
C SER A 14 -11.91 -3.16 2.97
N GLU A 15 -12.08 -2.21 3.85
CA GLU A 15 -12.95 -1.06 3.69
C GLU A 15 -12.11 0.22 3.50
N ILE A 16 -12.72 1.40 3.57
CA ILE A 16 -11.96 2.66 3.39
C ILE A 16 -10.89 2.83 4.46
N GLY A 17 -11.22 2.61 5.73
CA GLY A 17 -10.32 2.88 6.87
C GLY A 17 -10.22 1.74 7.87
N ARG A 18 -10.62 0.53 7.50
CA ARG A 18 -10.59 -0.63 8.39
C ARG A 18 -10.59 -1.94 7.61
N ILE A 19 -10.26 -3.02 8.30
CA ILE A 19 -10.40 -4.38 7.79
C ILE A 19 -11.43 -5.10 8.65
N SER A 20 -12.53 -5.52 8.06
CA SER A 20 -13.56 -6.32 8.72
C SER A 20 -13.26 -7.80 8.54
N ILE A 21 -13.33 -8.56 9.63
CA ILE A 21 -13.12 -10.01 9.65
C ILE A 21 -14.46 -10.70 9.89
N PHE A 22 -14.76 -11.66 9.03
CA PHE A 22 -16.02 -12.42 9.03
C PHE A 22 -15.71 -13.90 9.25
N ASP A 23 -16.63 -14.61 9.90
CA ASP A 23 -16.64 -16.06 9.99
C ASP A 23 -17.22 -16.73 8.72
N SER A 24 -17.28 -18.07 8.71
CA SER A 24 -17.83 -18.84 7.60
C SER A 24 -19.31 -18.59 7.32
N ASN A 25 -20.06 -18.04 8.28
CA ASN A 25 -21.46 -17.67 8.14
C ASN A 25 -21.64 -16.20 7.72
N LEU A 26 -20.55 -15.53 7.33
CA LEU A 26 -20.49 -14.11 6.96
C LEU A 26 -20.91 -13.16 8.11
N LYS A 27 -20.82 -13.62 9.35
CA LYS A 27 -21.00 -12.75 10.52
C LYS A 27 -19.66 -12.04 10.80
N GLN A 28 -19.72 -10.73 10.97
CA GLN A 28 -18.54 -9.96 11.36
C GLN A 28 -18.14 -10.30 12.81
N VAL A 29 -16.93 -10.81 12.98
CA VAL A 29 -16.39 -11.28 14.27
C VAL A 29 -15.30 -10.37 14.81
N ASN A 30 -14.63 -9.59 13.96
CA ASN A 30 -13.59 -8.67 14.38
C ASN A 30 -13.46 -7.48 13.40
N THR A 31 -12.77 -6.43 13.85
CA THR A 31 -12.39 -5.27 13.02
C THR A 31 -10.99 -4.82 13.39
N LEU A 32 -10.10 -4.76 12.41
CA LEU A 32 -8.76 -4.18 12.58
C LEU A 32 -8.79 -2.73 12.10
N LYS A 33 -8.26 -1.83 12.93
CA LYS A 33 -8.15 -0.39 12.65
C LYS A 33 -6.74 0.08 12.93
N HIS A 34 -6.30 1.06 12.17
CA HIS A 34 -5.06 1.77 12.40
C HIS A 34 -5.20 3.22 11.94
N ASP A 35 -4.44 4.13 12.55
CA ASP A 35 -4.51 5.57 12.28
C ASP A 35 -4.17 5.93 10.83
N PHE A 36 -3.33 5.13 10.19
CA PHE A 36 -2.93 5.27 8.80
C PHE A 36 -3.63 4.28 7.85
N PHE A 37 -4.77 3.72 8.23
CA PHE A 37 -5.63 3.01 7.30
C PHE A 37 -6.53 4.00 6.56
N GLY A 38 -6.30 4.13 5.25
CA GLY A 38 -7.09 5.00 4.38
C GLY A 38 -7.09 4.53 2.93
N PHE A 39 -8.27 4.42 2.34
CA PHE A 39 -8.45 3.88 0.99
C PHE A 39 -7.70 2.55 0.83
N LEU A 40 -8.03 1.58 1.69
CA LEU A 40 -7.41 0.27 1.66
C LEU A 40 -7.75 -0.45 0.35
N HIS A 41 -6.72 -0.93 -0.34
CA HIS A 41 -6.83 -1.62 -1.62
C HIS A 41 -6.60 -3.12 -1.45
N THR A 42 -5.37 -3.56 -1.49
CA THR A 42 -5.02 -4.98 -1.50
C THR A 42 -4.83 -5.51 -0.08
N ILE A 43 -5.28 -6.73 0.15
CA ILE A 43 -4.93 -7.55 1.31
C ILE A 43 -4.37 -8.86 0.79
N ILE A 44 -3.14 -9.21 1.17
CA ILE A 44 -2.48 -10.47 0.80
C ILE A 44 -1.93 -11.12 2.06
N LEU A 45 -2.12 -12.43 2.20
CA LEU A 45 -1.54 -13.19 3.30
C LEU A 45 -0.08 -13.52 3.03
N SER A 46 0.74 -13.52 4.09
CA SER A 46 2.07 -14.14 4.08
C SER A 46 1.94 -15.67 3.88
N ALA A 47 3.02 -16.32 3.46
CA ALA A 47 3.05 -17.78 3.30
C ALA A 47 2.66 -18.51 4.60
N GLY A 48 3.13 -18.03 5.75
CA GLY A 48 2.76 -18.56 7.08
C GLY A 48 1.33 -18.26 7.52
N ARG A 49 0.58 -17.42 6.76
CA ARG A 49 -0.81 -17.02 7.01
C ARG A 49 -1.08 -16.40 8.40
N GLU A 50 -0.05 -15.89 9.05
CA GLU A 50 -0.13 -15.22 10.35
C GLU A 50 -0.19 -13.70 10.20
N LYS A 51 0.25 -13.20 9.06
CA LYS A 51 0.33 -11.78 8.73
C LYS A 51 -0.39 -11.48 7.42
N MET A 52 -0.83 -10.25 7.28
CA MET A 52 -1.36 -9.76 6.02
C MET A 52 -0.64 -8.48 5.60
N LEU A 53 -0.33 -8.39 4.32
CA LEU A 53 0.10 -7.18 3.66
C LEU A 53 -1.13 -6.36 3.31
N VAL A 54 -1.13 -5.08 3.66
CA VAL A 54 -2.25 -4.17 3.50
C VAL A 54 -1.78 -2.91 2.79
N VAL A 55 -2.37 -2.61 1.65
CA VAL A 55 -2.09 -1.37 0.92
C VAL A 55 -3.05 -0.28 1.36
N SER A 56 -2.50 0.81 1.88
CA SER A 56 -3.22 2.01 2.30
C SER A 56 -2.88 3.17 1.36
N GLY A 57 -3.50 3.16 0.17
CA GLY A 57 -3.26 4.15 -0.88
C GLY A 57 -3.53 5.58 -0.42
N GLY A 58 -4.45 5.76 0.52
CA GLY A 58 -4.76 7.04 1.12
C GLY A 58 -3.61 7.68 1.90
N TYR A 59 -2.64 6.92 2.35
CA TYR A 59 -1.46 7.39 3.08
C TYR A 59 -0.15 7.09 2.35
N ASP A 60 -0.21 6.77 1.06
CA ASP A 60 0.99 6.38 0.29
C ASP A 60 1.81 5.28 0.96
N SER A 61 1.12 4.29 1.56
CA SER A 61 1.76 3.35 2.48
C SER A 61 1.34 1.90 2.29
N ILE A 62 2.22 1.02 2.75
CA ILE A 62 2.02 -0.43 2.78
C ILE A 62 2.36 -0.90 4.20
N PHE A 63 1.51 -1.76 4.76
CA PHE A 63 1.68 -2.29 6.12
C PHE A 63 1.71 -3.81 6.13
N GLU A 64 2.52 -4.40 6.99
CA GLU A 64 2.37 -5.78 7.42
C GLU A 64 1.66 -5.81 8.77
N VAL A 65 0.53 -6.49 8.83
CA VAL A 65 -0.37 -6.53 9.98
C VAL A 65 -0.46 -7.95 10.52
N ASP A 66 -0.25 -8.13 11.81
CA ASP A 66 -0.51 -9.38 12.51
C ASP A 66 -2.02 -9.64 12.54
N ILE A 67 -2.46 -10.77 12.00
CA ILE A 67 -3.89 -11.07 11.82
C ILE A 67 -4.61 -11.22 13.16
N LYS A 68 -3.94 -11.79 14.15
CA LYS A 68 -4.52 -12.10 15.45
C LYS A 68 -4.69 -10.86 16.32
N THR A 69 -3.68 -10.01 16.34
CA THR A 69 -3.60 -8.85 17.24
C THR A 69 -3.97 -7.53 16.58
N GLY A 70 -3.89 -7.44 15.25
CA GLY A 70 -4.01 -6.19 14.49
C GLY A 70 -2.78 -5.28 14.58
N ALA A 71 -1.70 -5.75 15.23
CA ALA A 71 -0.48 -4.96 15.38
C ALA A 71 0.27 -4.80 14.06
N ILE A 72 0.75 -3.59 13.79
CA ILE A 72 1.65 -3.33 12.67
C ILE A 72 3.02 -3.92 13.00
N LYS A 73 3.52 -4.80 12.13
CA LYS A 73 4.83 -5.45 12.25
C LYS A 73 5.87 -4.79 11.36
N TRP A 74 5.43 -4.17 10.27
CA TRP A 74 6.28 -3.47 9.32
C TRP A 74 5.43 -2.41 8.60
N SER A 75 6.07 -1.31 8.19
CA SER A 75 5.43 -0.25 7.43
C SER A 75 6.42 0.40 6.46
N TRP A 76 5.89 0.83 5.31
CA TRP A 76 6.59 1.62 4.32
C TRP A 76 5.71 2.79 3.90
N PHE A 77 6.28 3.99 3.81
CA PHE A 77 5.61 5.19 3.33
C PHE A 77 6.38 5.75 2.13
N GLY A 78 5.73 5.92 0.99
CA GLY A 78 6.38 6.39 -0.23
C GLY A 78 7.12 7.71 -0.04
N TRP A 79 6.54 8.65 0.69
CA TRP A 79 7.17 9.95 0.94
C TRP A 79 8.46 9.90 1.79
N ASP A 80 8.71 8.83 2.54
CA ASP A 80 9.96 8.63 3.29
C ASP A 80 11.05 7.93 2.46
N HIS A 81 10.68 7.37 1.29
CA HIS A 81 11.53 6.56 0.43
C HIS A 81 11.71 7.15 -0.99
N GLY A 82 11.86 8.47 -1.08
CA GLY A 82 12.21 9.15 -2.33
C GLY A 82 11.03 9.66 -3.17
N TYR A 83 9.79 9.36 -2.79
CA TYR A 83 8.58 9.81 -3.50
C TYR A 83 8.00 11.12 -2.97
N ASN A 84 8.86 12.01 -2.52
CA ASN A 84 8.56 13.36 -2.06
C ASN A 84 9.47 14.35 -2.80
N PRO A 85 8.99 15.49 -3.30
CA PRO A 85 7.63 16.03 -3.19
C PRO A 85 6.62 15.41 -4.15
N ARG A 86 5.33 15.64 -3.89
CA ARG A 86 4.23 15.28 -4.79
C ARG A 86 4.41 15.94 -6.16
N GLN A 87 4.36 15.14 -7.22
CA GLN A 87 4.69 15.60 -8.59
C GLN A 87 3.72 16.68 -9.12
N GLN A 88 2.44 16.60 -8.76
CA GLN A 88 1.38 17.47 -9.32
C GLN A 88 1.55 18.94 -8.94
N ASP A 89 2.15 19.24 -7.79
CA ASP A 89 2.20 20.61 -7.27
C ASP A 89 3.44 20.93 -6.42
N GLY A 90 4.38 20.01 -6.31
CA GLY A 90 5.61 20.16 -5.56
C GLY A 90 5.44 20.17 -4.03
N ALA A 91 4.30 19.75 -3.51
CA ALA A 91 4.07 19.71 -2.07
C ALA A 91 4.79 18.52 -1.41
N PHE A 92 5.51 18.78 -0.34
CA PHE A 92 6.10 17.75 0.52
C PHE A 92 5.05 17.25 1.50
N LEU A 93 4.83 15.95 1.55
CA LEU A 93 3.90 15.30 2.47
C LEU A 93 4.64 14.65 3.64
N THR A 94 4.08 14.75 4.83
CA THR A 94 4.59 14.05 6.02
C THR A 94 3.48 13.87 7.06
N TYR A 95 3.59 12.82 7.87
CA TYR A 95 2.76 12.61 9.06
C TYR A 95 3.38 13.24 10.32
N ASP A 96 4.57 13.81 10.23
CA ASP A 96 5.20 14.59 11.31
C ASP A 96 4.90 16.09 11.15
N ARG A 97 4.07 16.60 12.06
CA ARG A 97 3.68 18.02 12.07
C ARG A 97 4.89 18.95 12.18
N ARG A 98 5.88 18.59 13.00
CA ARG A 98 7.09 19.43 13.21
C ARG A 98 7.93 19.48 11.93
N GLN A 99 7.99 18.37 11.22
CA GLN A 99 8.68 18.32 9.94
C GLN A 99 7.98 19.18 8.89
N ALA A 100 6.65 19.12 8.81
CA ALA A 100 5.88 20.00 7.91
C ALA A 100 6.12 21.49 8.22
N GLU A 101 6.03 21.87 9.48
CA GLU A 101 6.29 23.25 9.92
C GLU A 101 7.74 23.69 9.63
N THR A 102 8.69 22.79 9.76
CA THR A 102 10.10 23.07 9.42
C THR A 102 10.27 23.33 7.94
N TRP A 103 9.69 22.49 7.07
CA TRP A 103 9.73 22.69 5.64
C TRP A 103 9.03 23.98 5.21
N GLN A 104 7.88 24.32 5.82
CA GLN A 104 7.18 25.59 5.57
C GLN A 104 8.03 26.81 5.94
N ARG A 105 8.73 26.79 7.08
CA ARG A 105 9.69 27.84 7.47
C ARG A 105 10.87 27.97 6.50
N GLN A 106 11.23 26.90 5.80
CA GLN A 106 12.24 26.89 4.74
C GLN A 106 11.70 27.37 3.38
N GLY A 107 10.43 27.81 3.33
CA GLY A 107 9.78 28.27 2.09
C GLY A 107 9.30 27.12 1.18
N LYS A 108 9.30 25.89 1.65
CA LYS A 108 8.75 24.76 0.90
C LYS A 108 7.24 24.68 1.05
N LYS A 109 6.55 24.31 -0.02
CA LYS A 109 5.15 23.88 0.09
C LYS A 109 5.13 22.53 0.81
N ALA A 110 4.55 22.49 2.01
CA ALA A 110 4.50 21.27 2.80
C ALA A 110 3.14 21.08 3.47
N GLU A 111 2.68 19.84 3.52
CA GLU A 111 1.39 19.43 4.05
C GLU A 111 1.58 18.38 5.16
N PHE A 112 0.97 18.62 6.31
CA PHE A 112 0.83 17.61 7.35
C PHE A 112 -0.37 16.72 7.04
N VAL A 113 -0.12 15.43 6.85
CA VAL A 113 -1.15 14.41 6.62
C VAL A 113 -1.58 13.83 7.96
N ALA A 114 -2.71 14.28 8.48
CA ALA A 114 -3.20 13.86 9.78
C ALA A 114 -3.61 12.38 9.79
N PRO A 115 -3.28 11.62 10.86
CA PRO A 115 -3.84 10.29 11.06
C PRO A 115 -5.37 10.34 11.15
N GLN A 116 -6.05 9.23 10.81
CA GLN A 116 -7.52 9.08 10.82
C GLN A 116 -8.30 10.08 9.94
N LEU A 117 -7.62 10.79 9.04
CA LEU A 117 -8.26 11.78 8.18
C LEU A 117 -9.40 11.17 7.33
N TYR A 118 -9.28 9.90 6.98
CA TYR A 118 -10.23 9.19 6.11
C TYR A 118 -11.52 8.75 6.75
N GLY A 119 -11.62 8.77 8.06
CA GLY A 119 -12.90 8.54 8.73
C GLY A 119 -13.90 9.69 8.57
N LYS A 120 -13.42 10.87 8.13
CA LYS A 120 -14.22 12.10 8.09
C LYS A 120 -14.18 12.85 6.75
N GLN A 121 -13.10 12.74 6.00
CA GLN A 121 -12.94 13.44 4.72
C GLN A 121 -12.15 12.54 3.75
N GLY A 122 -12.76 12.18 2.61
CA GLY A 122 -12.03 11.50 1.55
C GLY A 122 -10.98 12.43 0.96
N LEU A 123 -9.68 12.13 1.16
CA LEU A 123 -8.66 12.77 0.36
C LEU A 123 -8.80 12.25 -1.08
N VAL A 124 -8.84 13.15 -2.04
CA VAL A 124 -8.85 12.78 -3.45
C VAL A 124 -7.53 12.11 -3.83
N THR A 125 -7.56 11.17 -4.76
CA THR A 125 -6.37 10.44 -5.25
C THR A 125 -5.23 11.39 -5.62
N ALA A 126 -5.53 12.52 -6.28
CA ALA A 126 -4.55 13.55 -6.63
C ALA A 126 -3.80 14.17 -5.43
N GLY A 127 -4.31 14.01 -4.22
CA GLY A 127 -3.65 14.50 -3.00
C GLY A 127 -2.51 13.60 -2.49
N ARG A 128 -2.05 12.62 -3.27
CA ARG A 128 -1.03 11.63 -2.91
C ARG A 128 0.26 11.82 -3.70
N THR A 129 1.36 11.26 -3.19
CA THR A 129 2.62 11.18 -3.96
C THR A 129 2.59 10.00 -4.91
N THR A 130 2.43 8.79 -4.41
CA THR A 130 2.53 7.54 -5.17
C THR A 130 1.20 6.85 -5.41
N PHE A 131 0.32 6.87 -4.42
CA PHE A 131 -0.93 6.12 -4.38
C PHE A 131 -0.73 4.64 -4.71
N PRO A 132 -0.06 3.84 -3.85
CA PRO A 132 0.08 2.42 -4.09
C PRO A 132 -1.30 1.75 -4.15
N ASN A 133 -1.52 0.94 -5.17
CA ASN A 133 -2.80 0.27 -5.39
C ASN A 133 -2.76 -1.21 -5.07
N SER A 134 -1.63 -1.84 -5.35
CA SER A 134 -1.45 -3.28 -5.14
C SER A 134 -0.05 -3.55 -4.63
N ALA A 135 0.05 -4.50 -3.72
CA ALA A 135 1.34 -5.02 -3.28
C ALA A 135 1.21 -6.53 -3.02
N TYR A 136 2.32 -7.23 -3.19
CA TYR A 136 2.40 -8.66 -2.98
C TYR A 136 3.74 -9.02 -2.35
N TYR A 137 3.77 -10.01 -1.45
CA TYR A 137 5.02 -10.62 -1.01
C TYR A 137 5.74 -11.24 -2.20
N ASN A 138 7.02 -11.00 -2.33
CA ASN A 138 7.80 -11.63 -3.40
C ASN A 138 8.04 -13.11 -3.07
N ILE A 139 7.13 -13.95 -3.54
CA ILE A 139 7.18 -15.40 -3.33
C ILE A 139 8.38 -16.07 -4.02
N TYR A 140 9.01 -15.39 -4.96
CA TYR A 140 10.22 -15.88 -5.67
C TYR A 140 11.52 -15.55 -4.90
N LYS A 141 11.42 -14.79 -3.79
CA LYS A 141 12.50 -14.40 -2.90
C LYS A 141 12.18 -14.65 -1.42
N ASP A 142 11.46 -15.73 -1.14
CA ASP A 142 11.07 -16.15 0.22
C ASP A 142 10.44 -15.00 1.04
N GLU A 143 9.63 -14.17 0.39
CA GLU A 143 8.97 -13.00 0.98
C GLU A 143 9.94 -11.97 1.61
N SER A 144 11.23 -11.99 1.26
CA SER A 144 12.20 -11.00 1.75
C SER A 144 11.96 -9.60 1.20
N THR A 145 11.27 -9.50 0.05
CA THR A 145 10.90 -8.25 -0.57
C THR A 145 9.38 -8.18 -0.83
N ILE A 146 8.88 -6.98 -1.12
CA ILE A 146 7.50 -6.72 -1.51
C ILE A 146 7.53 -6.09 -2.90
N VAL A 147 6.70 -6.59 -3.82
CA VAL A 147 6.49 -5.97 -5.14
C VAL A 147 5.20 -5.17 -5.11
N ALA A 148 5.23 -3.92 -5.56
CA ALA A 148 4.10 -3.02 -5.49
C ALA A 148 3.92 -2.18 -6.76
N THR A 149 2.67 -1.76 -7.01
CA THR A 149 2.32 -0.82 -8.08
C THR A 149 2.17 0.57 -7.51
N LEU A 150 2.80 1.58 -8.13
CA LEU A 150 2.66 2.99 -7.81
C LEU A 150 1.85 3.69 -8.91
N PHE A 151 0.63 4.09 -8.58
CA PHE A 151 -0.36 4.60 -9.53
C PHE A 151 0.09 5.89 -10.22
N HIS A 152 0.60 6.87 -9.46
CA HIS A 152 0.97 8.17 -10.00
C HIS A 152 2.29 8.15 -10.75
N ASP A 153 3.24 7.35 -10.28
CA ASP A 153 4.57 7.26 -10.86
C ASP A 153 4.61 6.36 -12.11
N GLY A 154 3.57 5.54 -12.28
CA GLY A 154 3.53 4.57 -13.38
C GLY A 154 4.59 3.49 -13.21
N GLU A 155 4.89 3.11 -11.98
CA GLU A 155 5.98 2.21 -11.63
C GLU A 155 5.53 0.92 -10.99
N ILE A 156 6.32 -0.13 -11.23
CA ILE A 156 6.39 -1.33 -10.42
C ILE A 156 7.70 -1.28 -9.65
N ILE A 157 7.60 -1.38 -8.35
CA ILE A 157 8.75 -1.33 -7.45
C ILE A 157 8.89 -2.64 -6.68
N GLU A 158 10.11 -2.91 -6.28
CA GLU A 158 10.44 -3.94 -5.30
C GLU A 158 11.04 -3.26 -4.07
N ILE A 159 10.48 -3.55 -2.90
CA ILE A 159 10.85 -2.95 -1.61
C ILE A 159 11.53 -4.03 -0.78
N ASP A 160 12.75 -3.79 -0.35
CA ASP A 160 13.43 -4.63 0.65
C ASP A 160 12.75 -4.45 2.01
N ARG A 161 12.37 -5.55 2.67
CA ARG A 161 11.62 -5.49 3.94
C ARG A 161 12.50 -5.17 5.15
N GLU A 162 13.80 -5.41 5.06
CA GLU A 162 14.74 -5.11 6.14
C GLU A 162 15.14 -3.64 6.14
N THR A 163 15.49 -3.11 4.97
CA THR A 163 16.02 -1.74 4.84
C THR A 163 14.96 -0.72 4.44
N GLY A 164 13.89 -1.14 3.78
CA GLY A 164 12.90 -0.26 3.14
C GLY A 164 13.36 0.30 1.78
N ASP A 165 14.55 -0.09 1.32
CA ASP A 165 15.10 0.37 0.05
C ASP A 165 14.24 -0.07 -1.13
N VAL A 166 14.19 0.77 -2.14
CA VAL A 166 13.33 0.59 -3.32
C VAL A 166 14.18 0.39 -4.57
N CYS A 167 13.83 -0.65 -5.33
CA CYS A 167 14.30 -0.89 -6.68
C CYS A 167 13.15 -0.76 -7.67
N VAL A 168 13.26 0.14 -8.66
CA VAL A 168 12.26 0.25 -9.74
C VAL A 168 12.46 -0.91 -10.71
N ARG A 169 11.45 -1.76 -10.85
CA ARG A 169 11.44 -2.94 -11.72
C ARG A 169 10.94 -2.62 -13.13
N LEU A 170 9.97 -1.73 -13.22
CA LEU A 170 9.39 -1.25 -14.47
C LEU A 170 8.85 0.15 -14.27
N SER A 171 9.05 1.03 -15.25
CA SER A 171 8.52 2.40 -15.26
C SER A 171 7.79 2.71 -16.57
N GLY A 172 7.09 3.84 -16.61
CA GLY A 172 6.39 4.30 -17.82
C GLY A 172 5.04 3.61 -18.08
N MET A 173 4.52 2.88 -17.10
CA MET A 173 3.16 2.34 -17.18
C MET A 173 2.11 3.44 -16.99
N ASN A 174 0.97 3.26 -17.62
CA ASN A 174 -0.13 4.22 -17.49
C ASN A 174 -1.16 3.70 -16.50
N ILE A 175 -1.07 4.18 -15.26
CA ILE A 175 -1.94 3.80 -14.16
C ILE A 175 -1.84 2.28 -13.87
N PRO A 176 -0.69 1.76 -13.38
CA PRO A 176 -0.61 0.38 -12.93
C PRO A 176 -1.53 0.17 -11.73
N HIS A 177 -2.30 -0.92 -11.74
CA HIS A 177 -3.35 -1.08 -10.74
C HIS A 177 -3.24 -2.36 -9.93
N SER A 178 -2.92 -3.47 -10.56
CA SER A 178 -2.84 -4.78 -9.89
C SER A 178 -1.55 -5.48 -10.23
N ILE A 179 -0.97 -6.16 -9.25
CA ILE A 179 0.12 -7.10 -9.44
C ILE A 179 -0.23 -8.40 -8.74
N LEU A 180 -0.02 -9.52 -9.41
CA LEU A 180 -0.20 -10.88 -8.85
C LEU A 180 0.83 -11.84 -9.43
N PRO A 181 1.21 -12.87 -8.68
CA PRO A 181 2.07 -13.93 -9.21
C PRO A 181 1.35 -14.70 -10.32
N LEU A 182 2.07 -15.01 -11.39
CA LEU A 182 1.58 -15.83 -12.50
C LEU A 182 2.73 -16.67 -13.06
N GLY A 183 2.62 -17.99 -12.90
CA GLY A 183 3.68 -18.91 -13.31
C GLY A 183 4.99 -18.65 -12.56
N ASP A 184 6.04 -18.35 -13.31
CA ASP A 184 7.37 -18.01 -12.82
C ASP A 184 7.64 -16.47 -12.78
N GLY A 185 6.59 -15.65 -12.82
CA GLY A 185 6.71 -14.20 -12.83
C GLY A 185 5.47 -13.49 -12.31
N TRP A 186 5.28 -12.26 -12.75
CA TRP A 186 4.21 -11.38 -12.32
C TRP A 186 3.31 -10.99 -13.47
N LEU A 187 2.01 -10.94 -13.22
CA LEU A 187 1.02 -10.30 -14.08
C LEU A 187 0.70 -8.92 -13.51
N VAL A 188 0.81 -7.89 -14.33
CA VAL A 188 0.55 -6.49 -13.97
C VAL A 188 -0.48 -5.90 -14.91
N THR A 189 -1.44 -5.13 -14.38
CA THR A 189 -2.41 -4.42 -15.20
C THR A 189 -2.00 -2.96 -15.39
N SER A 190 -2.08 -2.47 -16.64
CA SER A 190 -2.04 -1.05 -16.98
C SER A 190 -3.45 -0.61 -17.35
N THR A 191 -4.13 0.03 -16.37
CA THR A 191 -5.58 0.23 -16.46
C THR A 191 -5.96 1.20 -17.58
N ARG A 192 -5.22 2.28 -17.77
CA ARG A 192 -5.55 3.28 -18.79
C ARG A 192 -5.25 2.81 -20.20
N GLU A 193 -4.29 1.91 -20.35
CA GLU A 193 -3.95 1.29 -21.64
C GLU A 193 -4.85 0.09 -21.95
N GLY A 194 -5.57 -0.43 -20.97
CA GLY A 194 -6.45 -1.58 -21.12
C GLY A 194 -5.70 -2.88 -21.44
N CYS A 195 -4.45 -3.02 -20.94
CA CYS A 195 -3.61 -4.16 -21.24
C CYS A 195 -2.99 -4.78 -19.98
N PHE A 196 -2.39 -5.94 -20.16
CA PHE A 196 -1.62 -6.67 -19.17
C PHE A 196 -0.17 -6.75 -19.60
N PHE A 197 0.73 -6.70 -18.62
CA PHE A 197 2.16 -6.98 -18.80
C PHE A 197 2.55 -8.18 -17.96
N THR A 198 3.51 -8.96 -18.45
CA THR A 198 4.21 -9.95 -17.65
C THR A 198 5.58 -9.41 -17.29
N LEU A 199 6.00 -9.62 -16.05
CA LEU A 199 7.29 -9.21 -15.55
C LEU A 199 8.01 -10.42 -14.98
N SER A 200 9.31 -10.56 -15.28
CA SER A 200 10.13 -11.63 -14.71
C SER A 200 10.20 -11.53 -13.19
N PRO A 201 10.45 -12.62 -12.47
CA PRO A 201 10.56 -12.60 -11.02
C PRO A 201 11.82 -11.87 -10.52
N THR A 202 12.85 -11.75 -11.36
CA THR A 202 14.17 -11.13 -11.07
C THR A 202 14.44 -9.96 -11.99
#